data_edddf1b94b950fa9ecfcb474abbb7452
#
_entry.id   edddf1b94b950fa9ecfcb474abbb7452
#
_cell.length_a   1.000
_cell.length_b   1.000
_cell.length_c   1.000
_cell.angle_alpha   90.00
_cell.angle_beta   90.00
_cell.angle_gamma   90.00
#
_symmetry.space_group_name_H-M   'P 1'
#
loop_
_entity.id
_entity.type
_entity.pdbx_description
1 polymer ?
#
loop_
_entity_poly.entity_id
_entity_poly.type
_entity_poly.pdbx_seq_one_letter_code
_entity_poly.pdbx_strand_id
1 'polypeptide(L)'
;MRHSNTLWMLAIVTAIFVLIFLNLVLGSVSIPLQSVWHIIWNLGNEPITWQNIIWKSRLPQALTALVAGAGLSISGLQMQTVFRNPLAGPSVLGISSGASMGVAFVVLLSGSLGGVALSKLGFMGEIALSIAAVIGSLSVMALIVYVSQKVKGNVTLLIIGVIAINIWNSRTP
;
A
#
# COMPACT_ATOMS: atom_id res chain seq x y z
N MET A 1 -1.12 -27.53 -22.27
CA MET A 1 -1.03 -26.74 -21.03
C MET A 1 -0.34 -25.36 -21.20
N ARG A 2 0.63 -25.21 -22.11
CA ARG A 2 1.39 -23.95 -22.30
C ARG A 2 0.54 -22.78 -22.84
N HIS A 3 -0.39 -23.02 -23.75
CA HIS A 3 -1.28 -21.98 -24.31
C HIS A 3 -2.29 -21.38 -23.30
N SER A 4 -2.77 -22.18 -22.35
CA SER A 4 -3.68 -21.70 -21.30
C SER A 4 -3.03 -20.62 -20.42
N ASN A 5 -1.78 -20.83 -20.00
CA ASN A 5 -1.07 -19.87 -19.13
C ASN A 5 -0.82 -18.53 -19.82
N THR A 6 -0.51 -18.55 -21.12
CA THR A 6 -0.31 -17.32 -21.92
C THR A 6 -1.61 -16.52 -22.05
N LEU A 7 -2.74 -17.19 -22.25
CA LEU A 7 -4.04 -16.52 -22.31
C LEU A 7 -4.41 -15.85 -20.99
N TRP A 8 -4.17 -16.52 -19.84
CA TRP A 8 -4.39 -15.93 -18.53
C TRP A 8 -3.48 -14.74 -18.26
N MET A 9 -2.20 -14.81 -18.65
CA MET A 9 -1.28 -13.68 -18.53
C MET A 9 -1.74 -12.48 -19.36
N LEU A 10 -2.13 -12.70 -20.62
CA LEU A 10 -2.67 -11.64 -21.47
C LEU A 10 -3.96 -11.04 -20.89
N ALA A 11 -4.86 -11.86 -20.37
CA ALA A 11 -6.08 -11.39 -19.73
C ALA A 11 -5.80 -10.50 -18.51
N ILE A 12 -4.85 -10.88 -17.66
CA ILE A 12 -4.45 -10.08 -16.48
C ILE A 12 -3.83 -8.75 -16.91
N VAL A 13 -2.91 -8.76 -17.87
CA VAL A 13 -2.28 -7.54 -18.38
C VAL A 13 -3.33 -6.60 -18.98
N THR A 14 -4.23 -7.13 -19.80
CA THR A 14 -5.34 -6.35 -20.37
C THR A 14 -6.24 -5.78 -19.29
N ALA A 15 -6.58 -6.57 -18.25
CA ALA A 15 -7.37 -6.11 -17.12
C ALA A 15 -6.70 -4.96 -16.37
N ILE A 16 -5.38 -5.00 -16.17
CA ILE A 16 -4.62 -3.92 -15.53
C ILE A 16 -4.74 -2.62 -16.34
N PHE A 17 -4.55 -2.67 -17.65
CA PHE A 17 -4.70 -1.49 -18.50
C PHE A 17 -6.13 -0.92 -18.48
N VAL A 18 -7.12 -1.79 -18.53
CA VAL A 18 -8.54 -1.40 -18.44
C VAL A 18 -8.83 -0.74 -17.09
N LEU A 19 -8.33 -1.29 -15.98
CA LEU A 19 -8.53 -0.73 -14.64
C LEU A 19 -7.82 0.62 -14.47
N ILE A 20 -6.61 0.79 -14.99
CA ILE A 20 -5.92 2.09 -15.00
C ILE A 20 -6.73 3.11 -15.79
N PHE A 21 -7.20 2.74 -16.96
CA PHE A 21 -8.02 3.61 -17.80
C PHE A 21 -9.34 4.00 -17.09
N LEU A 22 -10.02 3.03 -16.49
CA LEU A 22 -11.23 3.29 -15.70
C LEU A 22 -10.96 4.22 -14.52
N ASN A 23 -9.83 4.08 -13.82
CA ASN A 23 -9.44 4.96 -12.74
C ASN A 23 -9.23 6.41 -13.22
N LEU A 24 -8.72 6.62 -14.44
CA LEU A 24 -8.56 7.96 -15.01
C LEU A 24 -9.89 8.60 -15.39
N VAL A 25 -10.87 7.81 -15.81
CA VAL A 25 -12.18 8.29 -16.25
C VAL A 25 -13.15 8.43 -15.07
N LEU A 26 -13.22 7.40 -14.21
CA LEU A 26 -14.13 7.35 -13.08
C LEU A 26 -13.53 8.03 -11.85
N GLY A 27 -14.33 8.81 -11.14
CA GLY A 27 -13.93 9.47 -9.91
C GLY A 27 -15.02 10.40 -9.38
N SER A 28 -14.76 11.08 -8.25
CA SER A 28 -15.69 12.00 -7.60
C SER A 28 -16.09 13.19 -8.49
N VAL A 29 -15.26 13.55 -9.46
CA VAL A 29 -15.55 14.56 -10.49
C VAL A 29 -15.71 13.84 -11.81
N SER A 30 -16.86 13.94 -12.46
CA SER A 30 -17.09 13.38 -13.79
C SER A 30 -16.38 14.23 -14.83
N ILE A 31 -15.35 13.66 -15.46
CA ILE A 31 -14.61 14.27 -16.57
C ILE A 31 -15.00 13.49 -17.84
N PRO A 32 -15.47 14.17 -18.88
CA PRO A 32 -15.80 13.50 -20.14
C PRO A 32 -14.61 12.73 -20.70
N LEU A 33 -14.86 11.57 -21.28
CA LEU A 33 -13.82 10.69 -21.83
C LEU A 33 -12.95 11.43 -22.88
N GLN A 34 -13.57 12.26 -23.69
CA GLN A 34 -12.91 13.06 -24.69
C GLN A 34 -11.91 14.04 -24.04
N SER A 35 -12.29 14.70 -22.95
CA SER A 35 -11.41 15.61 -22.22
C SER A 35 -10.24 14.88 -21.56
N VAL A 36 -10.47 13.66 -21.02
CA VAL A 36 -9.37 12.82 -20.48
C VAL A 36 -8.34 12.55 -21.59
N TRP A 37 -8.80 12.20 -22.78
CA TRP A 37 -7.93 11.96 -23.94
C TRP A 37 -7.17 13.21 -24.35
N HIS A 38 -7.87 14.37 -24.47
CA HIS A 38 -7.24 15.64 -24.81
C HIS A 38 -6.16 16.05 -23.79
N ILE A 39 -6.40 15.81 -22.48
CA ILE A 39 -5.45 16.15 -21.42
C ILE A 39 -4.21 15.28 -21.51
N ILE A 40 -4.36 13.96 -21.70
CA ILE A 40 -3.24 13.03 -21.78
C ILE A 40 -2.33 13.37 -22.97
N TRP A 41 -2.92 13.68 -24.12
CA TRP A 41 -2.18 13.99 -25.36
C TRP A 41 -1.91 15.48 -25.58
N ASN A 42 -2.31 16.32 -24.60
CA ASN A 42 -2.16 17.79 -24.68
C ASN A 42 -2.78 18.41 -25.95
N LEU A 43 -3.95 17.92 -26.35
CA LEU A 43 -4.61 18.24 -27.61
C LEU A 43 -5.66 19.37 -27.51
N GLY A 44 -5.82 20.03 -26.36
CA GLY A 44 -6.88 21.03 -26.20
C GLY A 44 -6.73 21.94 -24.99
N ASN A 45 -7.57 23.00 -24.95
CA ASN A 45 -7.66 23.94 -23.83
C ASN A 45 -8.69 23.47 -22.79
N GLU A 46 -8.46 22.29 -22.23
CA GLU A 46 -9.32 21.76 -21.19
C GLU A 46 -9.15 22.56 -19.88
N PRO A 47 -10.18 22.64 -19.02
CA PRO A 47 -10.12 23.37 -17.77
C PRO A 47 -8.93 22.93 -16.92
N ILE A 48 -8.18 23.88 -16.37
CA ILE A 48 -6.97 23.62 -15.57
C ILE A 48 -7.27 22.76 -14.34
N THR A 49 -8.50 22.84 -13.84
CA THR A 49 -8.99 21.99 -12.73
C THR A 49 -8.98 20.50 -13.12
N TRP A 50 -9.46 20.16 -14.32
CA TRP A 50 -9.47 18.78 -14.81
C TRP A 50 -8.06 18.25 -15.08
N GLN A 51 -7.20 19.10 -15.65
CA GLN A 51 -5.79 18.79 -15.84
C GLN A 51 -5.11 18.47 -14.50
N ASN A 52 -5.31 19.32 -13.47
CA ASN A 52 -4.77 19.08 -12.14
C ASN A 52 -5.31 17.79 -11.49
N ILE A 53 -6.60 17.48 -11.66
CA ILE A 53 -7.19 16.23 -11.15
C ILE A 53 -6.54 15.02 -11.79
N ILE A 54 -6.36 15.03 -13.10
CA ILE A 54 -5.76 13.89 -13.81
C ILE A 54 -4.28 13.75 -13.46
N TRP A 55 -3.48 14.81 -13.61
CA TRP A 55 -2.03 14.74 -13.45
C TRP A 55 -1.56 14.67 -11.99
N LYS A 56 -2.25 15.37 -11.06
CA LYS A 56 -1.82 15.47 -9.66
C LYS A 56 -2.55 14.50 -8.71
N SER A 57 -3.66 13.90 -9.15
CA SER A 57 -4.44 13.01 -8.30
C SER A 57 -4.59 11.62 -8.93
N ARG A 58 -5.32 11.51 -10.05
CA ARG A 58 -5.71 10.20 -10.61
C ARG A 58 -4.52 9.39 -11.14
N LEU A 59 -3.64 10.02 -11.88
CA LEU A 59 -2.48 9.31 -12.46
C LEU A 59 -1.50 8.83 -11.36
N PRO A 60 -1.07 9.67 -10.41
CA PRO A 60 -0.24 9.20 -9.30
C PRO A 60 -0.92 8.10 -8.48
N GLN A 61 -2.23 8.20 -8.24
CA GLN A 61 -3.00 7.18 -7.52
C GLN A 61 -3.00 5.85 -8.27
N ALA A 62 -3.23 5.85 -9.58
CA ALA A 62 -3.20 4.65 -10.42
C ALA A 62 -1.82 3.98 -10.42
N LEU A 63 -0.75 4.77 -10.56
CA LEU A 63 0.63 4.28 -10.52
C LEU A 63 0.99 3.71 -9.14
N THR A 64 0.60 4.40 -8.07
CA THR A 64 0.81 3.92 -6.70
C THR A 64 0.08 2.61 -6.44
N ALA A 65 -1.18 2.49 -6.90
CA ALA A 65 -1.95 1.26 -6.77
C ALA A 65 -1.30 0.09 -7.53
N LEU A 66 -0.77 0.35 -8.72
CA LEU A 66 -0.06 -0.66 -9.53
C LEU A 66 1.20 -1.16 -8.81
N VAL A 67 2.06 -0.24 -8.35
CA VAL A 67 3.32 -0.57 -7.67
C VAL A 67 3.04 -1.26 -6.33
N ALA A 68 2.10 -0.74 -5.55
CA ALA A 68 1.72 -1.35 -4.27
C ALA A 68 1.13 -2.74 -4.45
N GLY A 69 0.25 -2.93 -5.45
CA GLY A 69 -0.33 -4.23 -5.77
C GLY A 69 0.72 -5.24 -6.21
N ALA A 70 1.68 -4.84 -7.05
CA ALA A 70 2.79 -5.68 -7.46
C ALA A 70 3.66 -6.08 -6.25
N GLY A 71 4.02 -5.12 -5.39
CA GLY A 71 4.80 -5.37 -4.18
C GLY A 71 4.09 -6.33 -3.21
N LEU A 72 2.79 -6.12 -2.98
CA LEU A 72 1.98 -7.00 -2.14
C LEU A 72 1.87 -8.42 -2.71
N SER A 73 1.74 -8.56 -4.03
CA SER A 73 1.66 -9.87 -4.70
C SER A 73 2.96 -10.65 -4.53
N ILE A 74 4.10 -10.00 -4.74
CA ILE A 74 5.42 -10.63 -4.59
C ILE A 74 5.66 -11.01 -3.13
N SER A 75 5.43 -10.10 -2.19
CA SER A 75 5.61 -10.37 -0.77
C SER A 75 4.67 -11.45 -0.25
N GLY A 76 3.41 -11.47 -0.72
CA GLY A 76 2.45 -12.51 -0.41
C GLY A 76 2.92 -13.88 -0.88
N LEU A 77 3.39 -14.00 -2.13
CA LEU A 77 3.92 -15.25 -2.66
C LEU A 77 5.15 -15.74 -1.89
N GLN A 78 6.07 -14.84 -1.55
CA GLN A 78 7.23 -15.18 -0.73
C GLN A 78 6.83 -15.72 0.65
N MET A 79 5.86 -15.06 1.30
CA MET A 79 5.35 -15.50 2.60
C MET A 79 4.70 -16.88 2.53
N GLN A 80 3.84 -17.13 1.55
CA GLN A 80 3.22 -18.43 1.32
C GLN A 80 4.26 -19.53 1.11
N THR A 81 5.31 -19.22 0.37
CA THR A 81 6.41 -20.17 0.09
C THR A 81 7.23 -20.46 1.35
N VAL A 82 7.64 -19.44 2.09
CA VAL A 82 8.46 -19.58 3.32
C VAL A 82 7.70 -20.34 4.40
N PHE A 83 6.42 -20.01 4.62
CA PHE A 83 5.60 -20.66 5.63
C PHE A 83 4.94 -21.96 5.15
N ARG A 84 5.09 -22.30 3.85
CA ARG A 84 4.40 -23.45 3.21
C ARG A 84 2.90 -23.47 3.54
N ASN A 85 2.29 -22.29 3.59
CA ASN A 85 0.90 -22.09 3.95
C ASN A 85 0.27 -21.06 2.99
N PRO A 86 -0.75 -21.43 2.21
CA PRO A 86 -1.41 -20.53 1.27
C PRO A 86 -2.16 -19.38 1.97
N LEU A 87 -2.42 -19.48 3.27
CA LEU A 87 -3.07 -18.43 4.05
C LEU A 87 -2.09 -17.41 4.64
N ALA A 88 -0.77 -17.63 4.49
CA ALA A 88 0.23 -16.70 4.98
C ALA A 88 0.27 -15.44 4.11
N GLY A 89 0.21 -14.29 4.75
CA GLY A 89 0.29 -12.98 4.09
C GLY A 89 0.97 -11.93 4.96
N PRO A 90 1.43 -10.82 4.38
CA PRO A 90 2.15 -9.77 5.12
C PRO A 90 1.36 -9.18 6.30
N SER A 91 0.04 -9.10 6.18
CA SER A 91 -0.85 -8.59 7.23
C SER A 91 -0.91 -9.50 8.45
N VAL A 92 -0.76 -10.82 8.27
CA VAL A 92 -0.87 -11.81 9.35
C VAL A 92 0.26 -11.65 10.38
N LEU A 93 1.44 -11.20 9.95
CA LEU A 93 2.58 -10.97 10.84
C LEU A 93 2.56 -9.61 11.55
N GLY A 94 1.51 -8.81 11.38
CA GLY A 94 1.43 -7.52 12.05
C GLY A 94 2.37 -6.42 11.50
N ILE A 95 2.97 -6.64 10.32
CA ILE A 95 3.84 -5.65 9.66
C ILE A 95 3.09 -4.36 9.39
N SER A 96 1.83 -4.45 8.96
CA SER A 96 0.95 -3.29 8.73
C SER A 96 0.65 -2.53 10.03
N SER A 97 0.47 -3.25 11.15
CA SER A 97 0.29 -2.62 12.46
C SER A 97 1.55 -1.89 12.92
N GLY A 98 2.73 -2.44 12.64
CA GLY A 98 4.01 -1.78 12.87
C GLY A 98 4.17 -0.49 12.08
N ALA A 99 3.79 -0.49 10.80
CA ALA A 99 3.78 0.71 9.97
C ALA A 99 2.86 1.78 10.54
N SER A 100 1.63 1.42 10.91
CA SER A 100 0.66 2.34 11.52
C SER A 100 1.17 2.90 12.85
N MET A 101 1.82 2.09 13.69
CA MET A 101 2.41 2.52 14.95
C MET A 101 3.56 3.52 14.72
N GLY A 102 4.42 3.28 13.73
CA GLY A 102 5.49 4.21 13.35
C GLY A 102 4.95 5.57 12.93
N VAL A 103 3.91 5.59 12.10
CA VAL A 103 3.22 6.83 11.68
C VAL A 103 2.60 7.54 12.88
N ALA A 104 1.85 6.81 13.72
CA ALA A 104 1.20 7.37 14.91
C ALA A 104 2.22 8.00 15.86
N PHE A 105 3.38 7.38 16.05
CA PHE A 105 4.45 7.90 16.90
C PHE A 105 4.97 9.25 16.39
N VAL A 106 5.22 9.40 15.08
CA VAL A 106 5.67 10.67 14.49
C VAL A 106 4.58 11.74 14.57
N VAL A 107 3.32 11.38 14.33
CA VAL A 107 2.19 12.32 14.44
C VAL A 107 2.03 12.84 15.87
N LEU A 108 2.09 11.95 16.86
CA LEU A 108 1.98 12.31 18.28
C LEU A 108 3.16 13.19 18.74
N LEU A 109 4.39 12.82 18.35
CA LEU A 109 5.57 13.63 18.66
C LEU A 109 5.50 15.03 18.04
N SER A 110 5.07 15.13 16.79
CA SER A 110 4.94 16.44 16.12
C SER A 110 3.88 17.32 16.79
N GLY A 111 2.82 16.73 17.33
CA GLY A 111 1.80 17.45 18.12
C GLY A 111 2.31 17.91 19.48
N SER A 112 3.16 17.13 20.16
CA SER A 112 3.67 17.42 21.49
C SER A 112 4.85 18.40 21.50
N LEU A 113 5.66 18.46 20.43
CA LEU A 113 6.87 19.28 20.32
C LEU A 113 6.64 20.72 19.81
N GLY A 114 5.46 21.28 19.99
CA GLY A 114 5.20 22.70 19.71
C GLY A 114 4.39 22.97 18.43
N GLY A 115 3.60 22.01 17.99
CA GLY A 115 2.45 22.29 17.12
C GLY A 115 2.79 22.68 15.67
N VAL A 116 3.98 22.37 15.17
CA VAL A 116 4.21 22.43 13.72
C VAL A 116 3.49 21.22 13.12
N ALA A 117 2.24 21.43 12.74
CA ALA A 117 1.48 20.37 12.09
C ALA A 117 2.29 19.86 10.88
N LEU A 118 2.45 18.55 10.76
CA LEU A 118 3.12 17.90 9.62
C LEU A 118 2.58 18.40 8.28
N SER A 119 1.31 18.84 8.25
CA SER A 119 0.68 19.49 7.11
C SER A 119 1.35 20.81 6.68
N LYS A 120 2.00 21.54 7.61
CA LYS A 120 2.76 22.76 7.27
C LYS A 120 4.11 22.47 6.64
N LEU A 121 4.63 21.25 6.81
CA LEU A 121 5.89 20.80 6.20
C LEU A 121 5.69 20.34 4.74
N GLY A 122 4.45 20.26 4.25
CA GLY A 122 4.14 19.84 2.88
C GLY A 122 4.82 18.52 2.52
N PHE A 123 5.57 18.50 1.43
CA PHE A 123 6.25 17.31 0.93
C PHE A 123 7.23 16.65 1.93
N MET A 124 7.90 17.45 2.76
CA MET A 124 8.80 16.93 3.82
C MET A 124 8.01 16.16 4.89
N GLY A 125 6.80 16.59 5.22
CA GLY A 125 5.93 15.90 6.17
C GLY A 125 5.49 14.52 5.62
N GLU A 126 5.16 14.43 4.34
CA GLU A 126 4.79 13.18 3.69
C GLU A 126 5.96 12.17 3.65
N ILE A 127 7.16 12.65 3.37
CA ILE A 127 8.38 11.82 3.42
C ILE A 127 8.61 11.31 4.85
N ALA A 128 8.50 12.17 5.85
CA ALA A 128 8.69 11.79 7.25
C ALA A 128 7.71 10.68 7.68
N LEU A 129 6.44 10.78 7.30
CA LEU A 129 5.43 9.75 7.55
C LEU A 129 5.75 8.43 6.84
N SER A 130 6.20 8.51 5.59
CA SER A 130 6.59 7.33 4.81
C SER A 130 7.79 6.60 5.43
N ILE A 131 8.82 7.35 5.84
CA ILE A 131 9.99 6.80 6.53
C ILE A 131 9.58 6.19 7.88
N ALA A 132 8.71 6.85 8.64
CA ALA A 132 8.20 6.34 9.90
C ALA A 132 7.44 5.02 9.73
N ALA A 133 6.61 4.90 8.69
CA ALA A 133 5.92 3.66 8.36
C ALA A 133 6.90 2.53 8.05
N VAL A 134 7.94 2.81 7.25
CA VAL A 134 8.98 1.83 6.91
C VAL A 134 9.76 1.39 8.16
N ILE A 135 10.18 2.32 9.01
CA ILE A 135 10.89 2.00 10.24
C ILE A 135 10.00 1.17 11.19
N GLY A 136 8.73 1.55 11.34
CA GLY A 136 7.76 0.81 12.16
C GLY A 136 7.56 -0.63 11.66
N SER A 137 7.38 -0.82 10.37
CA SER A 137 7.23 -2.15 9.76
C SER A 137 8.50 -2.99 9.90
N LEU A 138 9.68 -2.40 9.68
CA LEU A 138 10.98 -3.08 9.84
C LEU A 138 11.22 -3.48 11.29
N SER A 139 10.81 -2.67 12.27
CA SER A 139 10.94 -2.98 13.69
C SER A 139 10.14 -4.24 14.06
N VAL A 140 8.89 -4.33 13.58
CA VAL A 140 8.07 -5.54 13.79
C VAL A 140 8.68 -6.73 13.07
N MET A 141 9.14 -6.56 11.83
CA MET A 141 9.81 -7.63 11.09
C MET A 141 11.07 -8.15 11.80
N ALA A 142 11.92 -7.24 12.31
CA ALA A 142 13.10 -7.60 13.08
C ALA A 142 12.75 -8.37 14.35
N LEU A 143 11.70 -7.94 15.06
CA LEU A 143 11.18 -8.65 16.23
C LEU A 143 10.75 -10.08 15.89
N ILE A 144 10.00 -10.25 14.80
CA ILE A 144 9.54 -11.56 14.34
C ILE A 144 10.72 -12.46 14.01
N VAL A 145 11.69 -11.95 13.26
CA VAL A 145 12.91 -12.71 12.90
C VAL A 145 13.68 -13.10 14.16
N TYR A 146 13.84 -12.18 15.13
CA TYR A 146 14.51 -12.46 16.38
C TYR A 146 13.79 -13.57 17.20
N VAL A 147 12.47 -13.49 17.31
CA VAL A 147 11.66 -14.50 18.00
C VAL A 147 11.71 -15.83 17.25
N SER A 148 11.67 -15.80 15.91
CA SER A 148 11.77 -16.98 15.06
C SER A 148 13.01 -17.81 15.29
N GLN A 149 14.14 -17.17 15.56
CA GLN A 149 15.40 -17.87 15.85
C GLN A 149 15.37 -18.62 17.19
N LYS A 150 14.52 -18.19 18.13
CA LYS A 150 14.39 -18.80 19.47
C LYS A 150 13.28 -19.85 19.53
N VAL A 151 12.34 -19.86 18.59
CA VAL A 151 11.17 -20.75 18.60
C VAL A 151 11.33 -21.82 17.51
N LYS A 152 11.38 -23.06 17.91
CA LYS A 152 11.45 -24.21 16.99
C LYS A 152 10.05 -24.51 16.43
N GLY A 153 9.70 -23.94 15.29
CA GLY A 153 8.48 -24.27 14.55
C GLY A 153 7.82 -23.06 13.84
N ASN A 154 7.64 -23.19 12.54
CA ASN A 154 7.09 -22.10 11.70
C ASN A 154 5.64 -21.75 12.02
N VAL A 155 4.87 -22.69 12.58
CA VAL A 155 3.44 -22.50 12.95
C VAL A 155 3.30 -21.65 14.22
N THR A 156 4.23 -21.76 15.15
CA THR A 156 4.21 -21.04 16.42
C THR A 156 4.35 -19.53 16.21
N LEU A 157 5.14 -19.09 15.22
CA LEU A 157 5.29 -17.68 14.86
C LEU A 157 4.00 -17.06 14.34
N LEU A 158 3.29 -17.82 13.53
CA LEU A 158 2.01 -17.38 12.95
C LEU A 158 0.95 -17.24 14.07
N ILE A 159 0.94 -18.18 15.02
CA ILE A 159 0.06 -18.14 16.20
C ILE A 159 0.39 -16.94 17.10
N ILE A 160 1.68 -16.67 17.36
CA ILE A 160 2.09 -15.51 18.18
C ILE A 160 1.66 -14.21 17.52
N GLY A 161 1.82 -14.05 16.20
CA GLY A 161 1.38 -12.89 15.46
C GLY A 161 -0.14 -12.66 15.56
N VAL A 162 -0.93 -13.71 15.37
CA VAL A 162 -2.41 -13.66 15.48
C VAL A 162 -2.86 -13.35 16.92
N ILE A 163 -2.22 -13.93 17.93
CA ILE A 163 -2.54 -13.66 19.34
C ILE A 163 -2.21 -12.21 19.68
N ALA A 164 -1.08 -11.67 19.24
CA ALA A 164 -0.71 -10.28 19.49
C ALA A 164 -1.74 -9.30 18.90
N ILE A 165 -2.21 -9.56 17.69
CA ILE A 165 -3.28 -8.78 17.04
C ILE A 165 -4.59 -8.89 17.82
N ASN A 166 -4.97 -10.08 18.26
CA ASN A 166 -6.21 -10.30 19.01
C ASN A 166 -6.19 -9.61 20.39
N ILE A 167 -5.08 -9.65 21.11
CA ILE A 167 -4.92 -8.97 22.40
C ILE A 167 -5.02 -7.44 22.22
N TRP A 168 -4.46 -6.91 21.15
CA TRP A 168 -4.58 -5.48 20.84
C TRP A 168 -6.04 -5.10 20.54
N ASN A 169 -6.70 -5.86 19.69
CA ASN A 169 -8.08 -5.58 19.26
C ASN A 169 -9.11 -5.74 20.41
N SER A 170 -8.82 -6.57 21.42
CA SER A 170 -9.69 -6.75 22.58
C SER A 170 -9.57 -5.63 23.63
N ARG A 171 -8.57 -4.75 23.51
CA ARG A 171 -8.35 -3.62 24.43
C ARG A 171 -8.76 -2.26 23.84
N THR A 172 -9.15 -2.20 22.59
CA THR A 172 -9.74 -1.00 21.97
C THR A 172 -11.26 -1.13 22.04
N PRO A 173 -11.97 -0.27 22.81
CA PRO A 173 -13.43 -0.26 22.89
C PRO A 173 -14.07 0.14 21.56
#